data_a6387fe331794ae4e5eb675f1886c992
#
_entry.id   a6387fe331794ae4e5eb675f1886c992
#
_cell.length_a   1.000
_cell.length_b   1.000
_cell.length_c   1.000
_cell.angle_alpha   90.00
_cell.angle_beta   90.00
_cell.angle_gamma   90.00
#
_symmetry.space_group_name_H-M   'P 1'
#
loop_
_entity.id
_entity.type
_entity.pdbx_description
1 polymer ?
#
loop_
_entity_poly.entity_id
_entity_poly.type
_entity_poly.pdbx_seq_one_letter_code
_entity_poly.pdbx_strand_id
1 'polypeptide(L)'
;ILSRTYSSYRTKTPAPVGSLGPGWKMPADIRLQLRDNTLILSDNGGRSLYFEHLFPGEDGYSRSESLWLVRGGVLKLDEGHRLAALWQALPEELRLSPHRYLATNSPQGPWWLLGWCERVPEADEVLPAPLPPYRVLTGLVDRFGRTQTFHREAGGEFSGEITGVTDGAGRHFRLVLTTQAQRAEEARQQASSGGTEPSAFPDTLPDYTEYGRDNGIRLSAVWLTHDPEYPENLPAAPLVRYGWTPRGELAAVYDRSGKQVRSFTYDDKYRGRMVAHHRAGRPEIRYRYDSDGRVT
;
A
#
# COMPACT_ATOMS: atom_id res chain seq x y z
N ILE A 1 -0.75 7.41 7.15
CA ILE A 1 -0.01 6.51 6.24
C ILE A 1 -0.16 5.05 6.63
N LEU A 2 -0.16 4.77 7.91
CA LEU A 2 -0.30 3.41 8.45
C LEU A 2 -1.75 3.04 8.78
N SER A 3 -2.72 3.82 8.33
CA SER A 3 -4.11 3.44 8.42
C SER A 3 -4.36 2.21 7.53
N ARG A 4 -5.26 1.37 7.95
CA ARG A 4 -5.60 0.15 7.24
C ARG A 4 -7.10 -0.04 7.18
N THR A 5 -7.56 -0.54 6.06
CA THR A 5 -8.97 -0.84 5.83
C THR A 5 -9.09 -2.30 5.42
N TYR A 6 -10.05 -2.99 6.01
CA TYR A 6 -10.40 -4.36 5.64
C TYR A 6 -11.71 -4.38 4.87
N SER A 7 -11.76 -5.20 3.84
CA SER A 7 -12.98 -5.53 3.12
C SER A 7 -13.00 -7.01 2.77
N SER A 8 -14.10 -7.67 3.09
CA SER A 8 -14.35 -9.07 2.68
C SER A 8 -14.86 -9.17 1.24
N TYR A 9 -15.14 -8.06 0.59
CA TYR A 9 -15.59 -8.05 -0.80
C TYR A 9 -14.50 -8.57 -1.72
N ARG A 10 -14.89 -9.54 -2.55
CA ARG A 10 -14.07 -10.02 -3.66
C ARG A 10 -14.03 -8.92 -4.72
N THR A 11 -12.96 -8.14 -4.70
CA THR A 11 -12.82 -7.10 -5.71
C THR A 11 -12.36 -7.75 -7.01
N LYS A 12 -13.13 -7.58 -8.08
CA LYS A 12 -12.70 -7.93 -9.43
C LYS A 12 -11.63 -6.98 -9.96
N THR A 13 -10.99 -6.24 -9.06
CA THR A 13 -9.93 -5.30 -9.44
C THR A 13 -8.65 -6.07 -9.75
N PRO A 14 -7.90 -5.65 -10.76
CA PRO A 14 -6.60 -6.27 -11.07
C PRO A 14 -5.50 -5.90 -10.08
N ALA A 15 -5.81 -5.16 -9.02
CA ALA A 15 -4.85 -4.75 -8.01
C ALA A 15 -4.35 -5.97 -7.21
N PRO A 16 -3.03 -6.12 -7.03
CA PRO A 16 -2.48 -7.22 -6.25
C PRO A 16 -2.76 -7.05 -4.76
N VAL A 17 -2.59 -8.15 -4.02
CA VAL A 17 -2.57 -8.13 -2.55
C VAL A 17 -1.40 -7.27 -2.08
N GLY A 18 -1.68 -6.35 -1.19
CA GLY A 18 -0.66 -5.46 -0.60
C GLY A 18 0.11 -6.10 0.56
N SER A 19 1.01 -5.34 1.15
CA SER A 19 1.89 -5.81 2.23
C SER A 19 1.18 -6.06 3.57
N LEU A 20 -0.10 -5.72 3.71
CA LEU A 20 -0.95 -6.10 4.84
C LEU A 20 -1.78 -7.36 4.59
N GLY A 21 -1.58 -8.03 3.44
CA GLY A 21 -2.19 -9.32 3.15
C GLY A 21 -3.58 -9.24 2.55
N PRO A 22 -4.19 -10.40 2.25
CA PRO A 22 -5.47 -10.44 1.55
C PRO A 22 -6.59 -9.81 2.37
N GLY A 23 -7.42 -9.02 1.70
CA GLY A 23 -8.54 -8.28 2.30
C GLY A 23 -8.16 -6.93 2.89
N TRP A 24 -6.90 -6.66 3.12
CA TRP A 24 -6.40 -5.41 3.72
C TRP A 24 -5.84 -4.45 2.67
N LYS A 25 -6.06 -3.15 2.90
CA LYS A 25 -5.49 -2.08 2.09
C LYS A 25 -4.96 -0.95 2.99
N MET A 26 -3.84 -0.37 2.56
CA MET A 26 -3.29 0.89 3.09
C MET A 26 -3.51 2.02 2.08
N PRO A 27 -3.47 3.30 2.51
CA PRO A 27 -3.49 4.42 1.56
C PRO A 27 -2.41 4.34 0.50
N ALA A 28 -1.25 3.77 0.83
CA ALA A 28 -0.13 3.57 -0.10
C ALA A 28 -0.39 2.48 -1.16
N ASP A 29 -1.43 1.68 -1.03
CA ASP A 29 -1.80 0.64 -2.00
C ASP A 29 -2.60 1.19 -3.19
N ILE A 30 -2.89 2.47 -3.24
CA ILE A 30 -3.54 3.10 -4.38
C ILE A 30 -2.71 2.89 -5.65
N ARG A 31 -3.35 2.51 -6.74
CA ARG A 31 -2.67 2.14 -7.98
C ARG A 31 -3.49 2.56 -9.19
N LEU A 32 -2.81 3.09 -10.20
CA LEU A 32 -3.41 3.44 -11.48
C LEU A 32 -2.94 2.46 -12.55
N GLN A 33 -3.87 1.83 -13.24
CA GLN A 33 -3.61 0.96 -14.37
C GLN A 33 -3.99 1.65 -15.67
N LEU A 34 -3.11 1.57 -16.67
CA LEU A 34 -3.35 2.08 -18.01
C LEU A 34 -3.72 0.90 -18.90
N ARG A 35 -4.94 0.86 -19.39
CA ARG A 35 -5.47 -0.18 -20.29
C ARG A 35 -6.07 0.46 -21.52
N ASP A 36 -5.45 0.23 -22.68
CA ASP A 36 -5.92 0.82 -23.95
C ASP A 36 -6.21 2.32 -23.79
N ASN A 37 -7.46 2.72 -23.92
CA ASN A 37 -7.89 4.11 -23.74
C ASN A 37 -8.57 4.37 -22.40
N THR A 38 -8.36 3.49 -21.42
CA THR A 38 -9.00 3.59 -20.11
C THR A 38 -7.96 3.64 -18.99
N LEU A 39 -8.20 4.52 -18.02
CA LEU A 39 -7.43 4.59 -16.78
C LEU A 39 -8.27 4.01 -15.66
N ILE A 40 -7.70 3.07 -14.92
CA ILE A 40 -8.38 2.39 -13.81
C ILE A 40 -7.63 2.70 -12.53
N LEU A 41 -8.25 3.50 -11.66
CA LEU A 41 -7.70 3.84 -10.36
C LEU A 41 -8.30 2.89 -9.32
N SER A 42 -7.45 2.09 -8.69
CA SER A 42 -7.83 1.26 -7.55
C SER A 42 -7.53 2.02 -6.27
N ASP A 43 -8.57 2.37 -5.51
CA ASP A 43 -8.40 3.10 -4.26
C ASP A 43 -8.08 2.16 -3.09
N ASN A 44 -7.81 2.73 -1.92
CA ASN A 44 -7.51 1.99 -0.70
C ASN A 44 -8.76 1.32 -0.07
N GLY A 45 -9.95 1.58 -0.59
CA GLY A 45 -11.20 0.92 -0.19
C GLY A 45 -11.55 -0.30 -1.03
N GLY A 46 -10.71 -0.67 -2.00
CA GLY A 46 -10.95 -1.79 -2.90
C GLY A 46 -11.88 -1.48 -4.06
N ARG A 47 -12.15 -0.20 -4.31
CA ARG A 47 -12.98 0.25 -5.44
C ARG A 47 -12.13 0.54 -6.66
N SER A 48 -12.71 0.33 -7.84
CA SER A 48 -12.12 0.73 -9.12
C SER A 48 -12.88 1.91 -9.69
N LEU A 49 -12.14 2.98 -9.99
CA LEU A 49 -12.64 4.16 -10.66
C LEU A 49 -12.13 4.17 -12.10
N TYR A 50 -13.03 4.35 -13.06
CA TYR A 50 -12.71 4.32 -14.48
C TYR A 50 -12.70 5.74 -15.04
N PHE A 51 -11.60 6.10 -15.70
CA PHE A 51 -11.45 7.38 -16.40
C PHE A 51 -11.13 7.12 -17.86
N GLU A 52 -11.51 8.03 -18.72
CA GLU A 52 -11.06 8.04 -20.11
C GLU A 52 -9.57 8.42 -20.18
N HIS A 53 -8.93 8.08 -21.31
CA HIS A 53 -7.55 8.49 -21.55
C HIS A 53 -7.38 10.00 -21.38
N LEU A 54 -6.30 10.40 -20.73
CA LEU A 54 -5.93 11.80 -20.52
C LEU A 54 -4.67 12.16 -21.31
N PHE A 55 -4.73 13.26 -22.06
CA PHE A 55 -3.54 13.90 -22.58
C PHE A 55 -2.84 14.74 -21.51
N PRO A 56 -1.53 15.11 -21.71
CA PRO A 56 -0.83 15.94 -20.73
C PRO A 56 -1.63 17.19 -20.36
N GLY A 57 -1.81 17.41 -19.06
CA GLY A 57 -2.55 18.55 -18.50
C GLY A 57 -4.06 18.38 -18.44
N GLU A 58 -4.61 17.31 -19.02
CA GLU A 58 -6.03 17.05 -18.93
C GLU A 58 -6.39 16.42 -17.58
N ASP A 59 -7.65 16.55 -17.20
CA ASP A 59 -8.20 15.99 -15.99
C ASP A 59 -9.48 15.20 -16.23
N GLY A 60 -9.72 14.22 -15.37
CA GLY A 60 -10.97 13.51 -15.22
C GLY A 60 -11.52 13.65 -13.81
N TYR A 61 -12.84 13.62 -13.67
CA TYR A 61 -13.50 13.74 -12.38
C TYR A 61 -14.49 12.60 -12.19
N SER A 62 -14.37 11.91 -11.04
CA SER A 62 -15.33 10.90 -10.61
C SER A 62 -16.31 11.52 -9.63
N ARG A 63 -17.58 11.67 -10.04
CA ARG A 63 -18.63 12.22 -9.18
C ARG A 63 -18.96 11.32 -8.00
N SER A 64 -18.94 10.02 -8.21
CA SER A 64 -19.28 9.04 -7.15
C SER A 64 -18.32 9.09 -5.98
N GLU A 65 -17.05 9.38 -6.23
CA GLU A 65 -15.99 9.41 -5.21
C GLU A 65 -15.43 10.83 -4.96
N SER A 66 -15.95 11.83 -5.64
CA SER A 66 -15.46 13.22 -5.55
C SER A 66 -13.94 13.30 -5.74
N LEU A 67 -13.44 12.62 -6.77
CA LEU A 67 -12.00 12.46 -7.01
C LEU A 67 -11.63 12.99 -8.39
N TRP A 68 -10.59 13.84 -8.44
CA TRP A 68 -9.95 14.28 -9.69
C TRP A 68 -8.70 13.47 -9.97
N LEU A 69 -8.50 13.14 -11.23
CA LEU A 69 -7.25 12.58 -11.75
C LEU A 69 -6.73 13.52 -12.82
N VAL A 70 -5.50 13.99 -12.67
CA VAL A 70 -4.85 14.94 -13.59
C VAL A 70 -3.58 14.29 -14.13
N ARG A 71 -3.36 14.37 -15.44
CA ARG A 71 -2.09 13.96 -16.03
C ARG A 71 -1.10 15.11 -16.03
N GLY A 72 0.13 14.88 -15.58
CA GLY A 72 1.21 15.84 -15.63
C GLY A 72 1.65 16.17 -17.06
N GLY A 73 2.60 17.09 -17.21
CA GLY A 73 3.16 17.50 -18.49
C GLY A 73 2.87 18.96 -18.83
N VAL A 74 2.29 19.73 -17.92
CA VAL A 74 2.00 21.16 -18.11
C VAL A 74 2.45 21.97 -16.90
N LEU A 75 2.93 23.16 -17.15
CA LEU A 75 3.38 24.08 -16.08
C LEU A 75 2.19 24.66 -15.28
N LYS A 76 1.08 24.90 -15.95
CA LYS A 76 -0.13 25.49 -15.39
C LYS A 76 -1.35 24.74 -15.92
N LEU A 77 -2.40 24.65 -15.10
CA LEU A 77 -3.74 24.33 -15.55
C LEU A 77 -4.42 25.57 -16.11
N ASP A 78 -5.52 25.36 -16.84
CA ASP A 78 -6.29 26.46 -17.41
C ASP A 78 -6.71 27.46 -16.35
N GLU A 79 -6.72 28.74 -16.73
CA GLU A 79 -7.13 29.83 -15.85
C GLU A 79 -8.60 29.63 -15.44
N GLY A 80 -8.86 29.72 -14.14
CA GLY A 80 -10.19 29.43 -13.59
C GLY A 80 -10.48 27.97 -13.26
N HIS A 81 -9.54 27.04 -13.54
CA HIS A 81 -9.69 25.65 -13.11
C HIS A 81 -9.69 25.55 -11.59
N ARG A 82 -10.57 24.72 -11.03
CA ARG A 82 -10.73 24.56 -9.57
C ARG A 82 -9.44 24.12 -8.88
N LEU A 83 -8.57 23.39 -9.57
CA LEU A 83 -7.32 22.84 -9.05
C LEU A 83 -6.10 23.70 -9.44
N ALA A 84 -6.28 24.84 -10.11
CA ALA A 84 -5.18 25.66 -10.61
C ALA A 84 -4.21 26.08 -9.48
N ALA A 85 -4.72 26.54 -8.35
CA ALA A 85 -3.89 26.94 -7.21
C ALA A 85 -3.18 25.75 -6.58
N LEU A 86 -3.86 24.62 -6.43
CA LEU A 86 -3.28 23.40 -5.87
C LEU A 86 -2.19 22.83 -6.81
N TRP A 87 -2.37 22.97 -8.14
CA TRP A 87 -1.37 22.57 -9.11
C TRP A 87 -0.07 23.37 -8.96
N GLN A 88 -0.17 24.67 -8.69
CA GLN A 88 0.99 25.52 -8.45
C GLN A 88 1.76 25.21 -7.15
N ALA A 89 1.14 24.53 -6.19
CA ALA A 89 1.80 24.05 -4.99
C ALA A 89 2.81 22.91 -5.28
N LEU A 90 2.66 22.22 -6.41
CA LEU A 90 3.56 21.15 -6.82
C LEU A 90 4.92 21.69 -7.26
N PRO A 91 6.03 21.01 -6.94
CA PRO A 91 7.32 21.27 -7.59
C PRO A 91 7.20 21.20 -9.12
N GLU A 92 7.93 22.07 -9.81
CA GLU A 92 7.87 22.19 -11.28
C GLU A 92 8.15 20.87 -11.98
N GLU A 93 9.15 20.12 -11.52
CA GLU A 93 9.50 18.80 -12.08
C GLU A 93 8.35 17.79 -12.01
N LEU A 94 7.50 17.87 -11.01
CA LEU A 94 6.31 17.01 -10.89
C LEU A 94 5.22 17.47 -11.87
N ARG A 95 5.04 18.77 -12.03
CA ARG A 95 4.05 19.32 -12.98
C ARG A 95 4.38 18.99 -14.42
N LEU A 96 5.65 19.02 -14.79
CA LEU A 96 6.13 18.85 -16.16
C LEU A 96 6.31 17.40 -16.59
N SER A 97 6.16 16.43 -15.71
CA SER A 97 6.30 15.01 -16.05
C SER A 97 5.03 14.47 -16.73
N PRO A 98 5.06 14.18 -18.05
CA PRO A 98 3.86 13.68 -18.76
C PRO A 98 3.55 12.21 -18.46
N HIS A 99 4.44 11.54 -17.77
CA HIS A 99 4.27 10.13 -17.39
C HIS A 99 3.65 9.99 -15.99
N ARG A 100 3.54 11.09 -15.26
CA ARG A 100 2.98 11.13 -13.92
C ARG A 100 1.51 11.48 -13.95
N TYR A 101 0.75 10.82 -13.08
CA TYR A 101 -0.64 11.16 -12.81
C TYR A 101 -0.74 11.62 -11.37
N LEU A 102 -1.68 12.51 -11.10
CA LEU A 102 -1.90 13.08 -9.79
C LEU A 102 -3.38 13.02 -9.47
N ALA A 103 -3.69 12.61 -8.26
CA ALA A 103 -5.08 12.51 -7.81
C ALA A 103 -5.30 13.39 -6.58
N THR A 104 -6.48 13.97 -6.47
CA THR A 104 -6.91 14.69 -5.27
C THR A 104 -8.42 14.60 -5.11
N ASN A 105 -8.89 14.63 -3.89
CA ASN A 105 -10.33 14.67 -3.58
C ASN A 105 -10.82 16.08 -3.19
N SER A 106 -9.94 17.07 -3.19
CA SER A 106 -10.28 18.43 -2.74
C SER A 106 -9.34 19.46 -3.37
N PRO A 107 -9.85 20.68 -3.70
CA PRO A 107 -8.98 21.81 -4.08
C PRO A 107 -8.00 22.22 -2.97
N GLN A 108 -8.19 21.74 -1.74
CA GLN A 108 -7.30 21.98 -0.61
C GLN A 108 -6.19 20.92 -0.49
N GLY A 109 -6.21 19.91 -1.36
CA GLY A 109 -5.24 18.83 -1.32
C GLY A 109 -5.55 17.73 -0.32
N PRO A 110 -4.61 16.82 -0.06
CA PRO A 110 -3.30 16.74 -0.75
C PRO A 110 -3.38 16.17 -2.16
N TRP A 111 -2.30 16.29 -2.91
CA TRP A 111 -2.07 15.52 -4.12
C TRP A 111 -1.50 14.16 -3.78
N TRP A 112 -2.05 13.11 -4.39
CA TRP A 112 -1.45 11.78 -4.44
C TRP A 112 -0.67 11.64 -5.75
N LEU A 113 0.64 11.36 -5.63
CA LEU A 113 1.53 11.28 -6.78
C LEU A 113 1.59 9.84 -7.27
N LEU A 114 1.20 9.63 -8.51
CA LEU A 114 1.20 8.31 -9.16
C LEU A 114 2.27 8.31 -10.25
N GLY A 115 3.33 7.56 -10.02
CA GLY A 115 4.49 7.50 -10.90
C GLY A 115 5.01 6.07 -11.06
N TRP A 116 6.11 5.96 -11.78
CA TRP A 116 6.81 4.69 -11.90
C TRP A 116 7.69 4.45 -10.68
N CYS A 117 7.82 3.19 -10.32
CA CYS A 117 8.88 2.72 -9.45
C CYS A 117 10.14 2.52 -10.29
N GLU A 118 11.29 3.03 -9.84
CA GLU A 118 12.57 2.66 -10.42
C GLU A 118 12.77 1.15 -10.29
N ARG A 119 13.28 0.53 -11.35
CA ARG A 119 13.47 -0.91 -11.41
C ARG A 119 14.84 -1.23 -12.01
N VAL A 120 15.56 -2.11 -11.34
CA VAL A 120 16.79 -2.68 -11.88
C VAL A 120 16.39 -3.78 -12.88
N PRO A 121 16.78 -3.68 -14.17
CA PRO A 121 16.48 -4.73 -15.15
C PRO A 121 17.13 -6.06 -14.75
N GLU A 122 16.44 -7.17 -15.04
CA GLU A 122 17.01 -8.49 -14.86
C GLU A 122 18.07 -8.77 -15.92
N ALA A 123 18.98 -9.72 -15.65
CA ALA A 123 20.14 -9.97 -16.50
C ALA A 123 19.78 -10.45 -17.91
N ASP A 124 18.64 -11.10 -18.07
CA ASP A 124 18.14 -11.63 -19.34
C ASP A 124 17.16 -10.69 -20.05
N GLU A 125 16.89 -9.53 -19.47
CA GLU A 125 15.91 -8.58 -20.00
C GLU A 125 16.49 -7.77 -21.16
N VAL A 126 15.74 -7.66 -22.25
CA VAL A 126 16.10 -6.85 -23.41
C VAL A 126 15.86 -5.37 -23.10
N LEU A 127 16.92 -4.55 -23.23
CA LEU A 127 16.86 -3.11 -23.00
C LEU A 127 16.66 -2.33 -24.32
N PRO A 128 15.89 -1.20 -24.31
CA PRO A 128 15.14 -0.69 -23.16
C PRO A 128 13.93 -1.54 -22.83
N ALA A 129 13.73 -1.81 -21.53
CA ALA A 129 12.58 -2.55 -21.05
C ALA A 129 11.28 -1.79 -21.35
N PRO A 130 10.16 -2.49 -21.67
CA PRO A 130 8.87 -1.84 -21.79
C PRO A 130 8.49 -1.11 -20.52
N LEU A 131 7.91 0.09 -20.65
CA LEU A 131 7.42 0.84 -19.51
C LEU A 131 6.23 0.10 -18.88
N PRO A 132 6.16 0.00 -17.53
CA PRO A 132 5.04 -0.67 -16.88
C PRO A 132 3.70 -0.01 -17.24
N PRO A 133 2.63 -0.79 -17.50
CA PRO A 133 1.32 -0.26 -17.81
C PRO A 133 0.54 0.20 -16.57
N TYR A 134 1.25 0.54 -15.51
CA TYR A 134 0.66 1.00 -14.26
C TYR A 134 1.52 2.07 -13.60
N ARG A 135 0.89 2.80 -12.67
CA ARG A 135 1.55 3.76 -11.80
C ARG A 135 1.23 3.41 -10.35
N VAL A 136 2.18 3.66 -9.47
CA VAL A 136 2.07 3.41 -8.03
C VAL A 136 2.23 4.71 -7.25
N LEU A 137 1.76 4.72 -6.02
CA LEU A 137 1.90 5.90 -5.17
C LEU A 137 3.38 6.10 -4.82
N THR A 138 3.92 7.27 -5.18
CA THR A 138 5.32 7.65 -4.92
C THR A 138 5.44 8.77 -3.90
N GLY A 139 4.36 9.45 -3.58
CA GLY A 139 4.37 10.52 -2.60
C GLY A 139 3.05 11.24 -2.46
N LEU A 140 3.04 12.19 -1.53
CA LEU A 140 1.95 13.12 -1.27
C LEU A 140 2.53 14.53 -1.23
N VAL A 141 1.80 15.50 -1.77
CA VAL A 141 2.16 16.92 -1.67
C VAL A 141 0.95 17.68 -1.15
N ASP A 142 1.11 18.42 -0.06
CA ASP A 142 0.04 19.25 0.48
C ASP A 142 -0.08 20.59 -0.25
N ARG A 143 -1.09 21.37 0.11
CA ARG A 143 -1.34 22.70 -0.51
C ARG A 143 -0.24 23.72 -0.27
N PHE A 144 0.67 23.46 0.68
CA PHE A 144 1.82 24.32 0.99
C PHE A 144 3.11 23.84 0.32
N GLY A 145 3.03 22.78 -0.49
CA GLY A 145 4.18 22.20 -1.19
C GLY A 145 5.02 21.27 -0.33
N ARG A 146 4.58 20.94 0.88
CA ARG A 146 5.28 19.96 1.74
C ARG A 146 5.07 18.55 1.20
N THR A 147 6.17 17.83 1.02
CA THR A 147 6.18 16.54 0.35
C THR A 147 6.45 15.41 1.33
N GLN A 148 5.66 14.34 1.20
CA GLN A 148 5.93 13.05 1.80
C GLN A 148 6.33 12.10 0.70
N THR A 149 7.49 11.46 0.82
CA THR A 149 8.04 10.60 -0.22
C THR A 149 8.04 9.15 0.22
N PHE A 150 7.55 8.26 -0.64
CA PHE A 150 7.62 6.81 -0.45
C PHE A 150 8.78 6.26 -1.26
N HIS A 151 9.73 5.62 -0.56
CA HIS A 151 10.91 5.02 -1.20
C HIS A 151 10.60 3.56 -1.50
N ARG A 152 10.67 3.20 -2.77
CA ARG A 152 10.42 1.83 -3.24
C ARG A 152 11.73 1.18 -3.64
N GLU A 153 11.83 -0.13 -3.37
CA GLU A 153 12.99 -0.90 -3.79
C GLU A 153 13.04 -1.04 -5.31
N ALA A 154 14.19 -0.74 -5.91
CA ALA A 154 14.41 -0.82 -7.35
C ALA A 154 14.70 -2.25 -7.83
N GLY A 155 15.20 -3.10 -6.96
CA GLY A 155 15.58 -4.48 -7.30
C GLY A 155 15.60 -5.41 -6.09
N GLY A 156 15.92 -6.69 -6.33
CA GLY A 156 15.90 -7.70 -5.30
C GLY A 156 14.51 -8.29 -5.06
N GLU A 157 14.38 -9.09 -4.00
CA GLU A 157 13.13 -9.80 -3.70
C GLU A 157 11.98 -8.88 -3.29
N PHE A 158 12.28 -7.65 -2.85
CA PHE A 158 11.28 -6.64 -2.49
C PHE A 158 11.08 -5.57 -3.56
N SER A 159 11.47 -5.83 -4.80
CA SER A 159 11.34 -4.87 -5.90
C SER A 159 9.91 -4.32 -6.03
N GLY A 160 9.79 -3.00 -6.09
CA GLY A 160 8.50 -2.30 -6.18
C GLY A 160 7.81 -2.04 -4.85
N GLU A 161 8.24 -2.67 -3.77
CA GLU A 161 7.66 -2.49 -2.45
C GLU A 161 8.21 -1.24 -1.74
N ILE A 162 7.38 -0.63 -0.89
CA ILE A 162 7.79 0.50 -0.08
C ILE A 162 8.62 0.01 1.11
N THR A 163 9.87 0.44 1.20
CA THR A 163 10.79 0.13 2.30
C THR A 163 11.18 1.33 3.12
N GLY A 164 10.81 2.54 2.68
CA GLY A 164 11.10 3.77 3.39
C GLY A 164 10.06 4.85 3.14
N VAL A 165 9.92 5.74 4.10
CA VAL A 165 9.09 6.93 3.98
C VAL A 165 9.84 8.11 4.58
N THR A 166 9.86 9.23 3.85
CA THR A 166 10.32 10.51 4.38
C THR A 166 9.12 11.44 4.47
N ASP A 167 8.81 11.96 5.65
CA ASP A 167 7.68 12.86 5.84
C ASP A 167 8.06 14.34 5.61
N GLY A 168 7.06 15.21 5.67
CA GLY A 168 7.26 16.65 5.46
C GLY A 168 8.09 17.35 6.54
N ALA A 169 8.32 16.72 7.68
CA ALA A 169 9.19 17.20 8.76
C ALA A 169 10.64 16.67 8.64
N GLY A 170 10.94 15.90 7.59
CA GLY A 170 12.26 15.31 7.39
C GLY A 170 12.53 14.06 8.21
N ARG A 171 11.51 13.48 8.85
CA ARG A 171 11.65 12.20 9.57
C ARG A 171 11.69 11.06 8.56
N HIS A 172 12.55 10.07 8.84
CA HIS A 172 12.68 8.88 8.03
C HIS A 172 12.15 7.67 8.78
N PHE A 173 11.32 6.89 8.09
CA PHE A 173 10.76 5.64 8.58
C PHE A 173 11.24 4.49 7.71
N ARG A 174 11.56 3.37 8.32
CA ARG A 174 11.89 2.14 7.62
C ARG A 174 10.76 1.13 7.78
N LEU A 175 10.31 0.56 6.66
CA LEU A 175 9.35 -0.51 6.59
C LEU A 175 10.10 -1.82 6.37
N VAL A 176 10.05 -2.70 7.35
CA VAL A 176 10.69 -4.02 7.30
C VAL A 176 9.70 -5.01 6.71
N LEU A 177 10.07 -5.62 5.60
CA LEU A 177 9.26 -6.59 4.88
C LEU A 177 9.81 -8.01 5.09
N THR A 178 8.94 -8.99 5.00
CA THR A 178 9.30 -10.42 5.03
C THR A 178 8.65 -11.16 3.88
N THR A 179 9.36 -12.16 3.37
CA THR A 179 8.81 -13.16 2.46
C THR A 179 8.11 -14.27 3.24
N GLN A 180 7.30 -15.07 2.54
CA GLN A 180 6.67 -16.24 3.17
C GLN A 180 7.72 -17.24 3.68
N ALA A 181 8.80 -17.45 2.93
CA ALA A 181 9.88 -18.35 3.33
C ALA A 181 10.58 -17.86 4.62
N GLN A 182 10.80 -16.57 4.76
CA GLN A 182 11.39 -15.98 5.98
C GLN A 182 10.48 -16.20 7.19
N ARG A 183 9.19 -16.00 7.05
CA ARG A 183 8.22 -16.24 8.13
C ARG A 183 8.14 -17.71 8.52
N ALA A 184 8.20 -18.61 7.53
CA ALA A 184 8.22 -20.05 7.76
C ALA A 184 9.49 -20.47 8.52
N GLU A 185 10.64 -19.91 8.17
CA GLU A 185 11.91 -20.17 8.87
C GLU A 185 11.88 -19.67 10.33
N GLU A 186 11.36 -18.48 10.57
CA GLU A 186 11.17 -17.94 11.93
C GLU A 186 10.26 -18.84 12.76
N ALA A 187 9.18 -19.36 12.17
CA ALA A 187 8.26 -20.29 12.83
C ALA A 187 8.96 -21.61 13.20
N ARG A 188 9.80 -22.15 12.33
CA ARG A 188 10.60 -23.35 12.60
C ARG A 188 11.61 -23.12 13.73
N GLN A 189 12.28 -21.99 13.75
CA GLN A 189 13.23 -21.61 14.80
C GLN A 189 12.55 -21.46 16.16
N GLN A 190 11.38 -20.84 16.22
CA GLN A 190 10.59 -20.71 17.44
C GLN A 190 10.09 -22.07 17.94
N ALA A 191 9.65 -22.96 17.06
CA ALA A 191 9.23 -24.29 17.41
C ALA A 191 10.38 -25.13 17.97
N SER A 192 11.60 -25.03 17.40
CA SER A 192 12.80 -25.72 17.89
C SER A 192 13.20 -25.28 19.29
N SER A 193 13.10 -23.99 19.58
CA SER A 193 13.49 -23.41 20.87
C SER A 193 12.43 -23.62 21.95
N GLY A 194 11.17 -23.77 21.58
CA GLY A 194 10.04 -23.89 22.50
C GLY A 194 9.56 -25.32 22.82
N GLY A 195 10.14 -26.35 22.17
CA GLY A 195 9.73 -27.75 22.38
C GLY A 195 8.32 -28.07 21.84
N THR A 196 7.70 -27.18 21.09
CA THR A 196 6.44 -27.40 20.41
C THR A 196 6.65 -28.06 19.04
N GLU A 197 5.70 -28.87 18.61
CA GLU A 197 5.76 -29.46 17.26
C GLU A 197 5.84 -28.36 16.19
N PRO A 198 6.63 -28.60 15.10
CA PRO A 198 6.69 -27.64 14.00
C PRO A 198 5.28 -27.38 13.47
N SER A 199 4.83 -26.14 13.54
CA SER A 199 3.59 -25.77 12.88
C SER A 199 3.72 -25.97 11.38
N ALA A 200 2.64 -26.37 10.72
CA ALA A 200 2.58 -26.49 9.26
C ALA A 200 2.64 -25.10 8.60
N PHE A 201 3.79 -24.42 8.68
CA PHE A 201 4.03 -23.11 8.08
C PHE A 201 4.67 -23.33 6.71
N PRO A 202 3.94 -23.14 5.59
CA PRO A 202 4.50 -23.40 4.27
C PRO A 202 5.53 -22.35 3.87
N ASP A 203 6.53 -22.75 3.06
CA ASP A 203 7.54 -21.84 2.51
C ASP A 203 7.00 -20.96 1.39
N THR A 204 5.90 -21.37 0.76
CA THR A 204 5.27 -20.66 -0.34
C THR A 204 3.76 -20.59 -0.13
N LEU A 205 3.15 -19.55 -0.69
CA LEU A 205 1.71 -19.38 -0.76
C LEU A 205 1.24 -19.51 -2.21
N PRO A 206 -0.05 -19.86 -2.45
CA PRO A 206 -0.62 -19.71 -3.77
C PRO A 206 -0.44 -18.26 -4.26
N ASP A 207 -0.04 -18.08 -5.51
CA ASP A 207 0.23 -16.79 -6.11
C ASP A 207 -1.02 -15.98 -6.45
N TYR A 208 -2.20 -16.55 -6.23
CA TYR A 208 -3.49 -15.92 -6.46
C TYR A 208 -4.45 -16.17 -5.31
N THR A 209 -5.21 -15.13 -4.97
CA THR A 209 -6.31 -15.18 -4.00
C THR A 209 -7.57 -14.58 -4.60
N GLU A 210 -8.71 -14.71 -3.91
CA GLU A 210 -9.94 -14.01 -4.29
C GLU A 210 -9.80 -12.47 -4.24
N TYR A 211 -8.75 -11.98 -3.57
CA TYR A 211 -8.42 -10.56 -3.43
C TYR A 211 -7.32 -10.09 -4.41
N GLY A 212 -6.89 -10.93 -5.34
CA GLY A 212 -5.88 -10.62 -6.34
C GLY A 212 -4.62 -11.49 -6.23
N ARG A 213 -3.61 -11.15 -7.03
CA ARG A 213 -2.31 -11.82 -7.00
C ARG A 213 -1.61 -11.54 -5.68
N ASP A 214 -0.92 -12.55 -5.17
CA ASP A 214 -0.20 -12.48 -3.90
C ASP A 214 1.24 -12.95 -4.08
N ASN A 215 2.19 -12.02 -3.89
CA ASN A 215 3.63 -12.35 -3.90
C ASN A 215 4.15 -12.86 -2.55
N GLY A 216 3.29 -12.92 -1.54
CA GLY A 216 3.68 -13.38 -0.20
C GLY A 216 4.47 -12.37 0.63
N ILE A 217 4.77 -11.20 0.11
CA ILE A 217 5.51 -10.16 0.84
C ILE A 217 4.60 -9.45 1.81
N ARG A 218 5.05 -9.31 3.06
CA ARG A 218 4.27 -8.71 4.16
C ARG A 218 5.10 -7.70 4.94
N LEU A 219 4.41 -6.69 5.44
CA LEU A 219 5.00 -5.71 6.35
C LEU A 219 5.14 -6.34 7.74
N SER A 220 6.34 -6.35 8.27
CA SER A 220 6.68 -6.94 9.57
C SER A 220 6.78 -5.89 10.66
N ALA A 221 7.43 -4.77 10.37
CA ALA A 221 7.65 -3.70 11.35
C ALA A 221 7.85 -2.35 10.67
N VAL A 222 7.58 -1.29 11.42
CA VAL A 222 7.89 0.09 11.02
C VAL A 222 8.75 0.74 12.08
N TRP A 223 9.90 1.26 11.67
CA TRP A 223 10.86 1.93 12.53
C TRP A 223 10.97 3.41 12.20
N LEU A 224 11.13 4.25 13.22
CA LEU A 224 11.62 5.61 13.05
C LEU A 224 13.15 5.55 13.08
N THR A 225 13.81 5.88 11.96
CA THR A 225 15.26 5.76 11.80
C THR A 225 16.00 7.09 11.80
N HIS A 226 15.28 8.19 11.59
CA HIS A 226 15.85 9.53 11.64
C HIS A 226 14.78 10.54 12.03
N ASP A 227 15.16 11.45 12.93
CA ASP A 227 14.34 12.59 13.34
C ASP A 227 15.25 13.82 13.45
N PRO A 228 15.11 14.83 12.57
CA PRO A 228 15.95 16.02 12.61
C PRO A 228 15.83 16.83 13.91
N GLU A 229 14.67 16.76 14.56
CA GLU A 229 14.42 17.48 15.82
C GLU A 229 15.02 16.76 17.03
N TYR A 230 15.05 15.42 16.99
CA TYR A 230 15.58 14.59 18.07
C TYR A 230 16.54 13.50 17.53
N PRO A 231 17.68 13.89 16.91
CA PRO A 231 18.53 12.93 16.19
C PRO A 231 19.19 11.88 17.10
N GLU A 232 19.32 12.16 18.39
CA GLU A 232 19.96 11.27 19.36
C GLU A 232 18.96 10.48 20.22
N ASN A 233 17.66 10.73 20.08
CA ASN A 233 16.59 10.13 20.89
C ASN A 233 15.66 9.24 20.02
N LEU A 234 16.24 8.43 19.15
CA LEU A 234 15.46 7.49 18.33
C LEU A 234 14.93 6.33 19.17
N PRO A 235 13.72 5.83 18.89
CA PRO A 235 13.18 4.67 19.58
C PRO A 235 14.07 3.43 19.42
N ALA A 236 14.25 2.69 20.51
CA ALA A 236 14.98 1.42 20.51
C ALA A 236 14.14 0.22 20.03
N ALA A 237 12.86 0.44 19.77
CA ALA A 237 11.90 -0.56 19.34
C ALA A 237 11.10 -0.04 18.14
N PRO A 238 10.52 -0.94 17.33
CA PRO A 238 9.65 -0.50 16.22
C PRO A 238 8.43 0.25 16.75
N LEU A 239 7.92 1.19 15.96
CA LEU A 239 6.70 1.93 16.26
C LEU A 239 5.47 1.02 16.24
N VAL A 240 5.49 0.05 15.34
CA VAL A 240 4.45 -0.96 15.17
C VAL A 240 5.09 -2.23 14.63
N ARG A 241 4.56 -3.38 15.04
CA ARG A 241 4.97 -4.69 14.55
C ARG A 241 3.72 -5.50 14.20
N TYR A 242 3.83 -6.32 13.17
CA TYR A 242 2.73 -7.14 12.66
C TYR A 242 3.06 -8.61 12.76
N GLY A 243 2.08 -9.42 13.16
CA GLY A 243 2.15 -10.87 13.18
C GLY A 243 1.28 -11.48 12.08
N TRP A 244 1.69 -12.65 11.57
CA TRP A 244 1.10 -13.27 10.39
C TRP A 244 0.70 -14.71 10.66
N THR A 245 -0.43 -15.13 10.08
CA THR A 245 -0.82 -16.55 10.05
C THR A 245 0.08 -17.31 9.08
N PRO A 246 0.12 -18.67 9.18
CA PRO A 246 0.83 -19.51 8.19
C PRO A 246 0.37 -19.28 6.74
N ARG A 247 -0.85 -18.79 6.54
CA ARG A 247 -1.42 -18.51 5.21
C ARG A 247 -1.17 -17.08 4.74
N GLY A 248 -0.36 -16.29 5.47
CA GLY A 248 -0.05 -14.91 5.12
C GLY A 248 -1.17 -13.92 5.38
N GLU A 249 -2.05 -14.21 6.31
CA GLU A 249 -3.13 -13.31 6.75
C GLU A 249 -2.66 -12.52 7.97
N LEU A 250 -3.06 -11.26 8.09
CA LEU A 250 -2.69 -10.42 9.22
C LEU A 250 -3.33 -10.93 10.51
N ALA A 251 -2.53 -11.42 11.44
CA ALA A 251 -3.00 -12.03 12.68
C ALA A 251 -3.00 -11.09 13.88
N ALA A 252 -1.99 -10.22 13.97
CA ALA A 252 -1.80 -9.38 15.15
C ALA A 252 -1.09 -8.07 14.83
N VAL A 253 -1.37 -7.07 15.66
CA VAL A 253 -0.69 -5.78 15.63
C VAL A 253 -0.18 -5.50 17.04
N TYR A 254 1.10 -5.15 17.14
CA TYR A 254 1.78 -4.83 18.40
C TYR A 254 2.18 -3.35 18.40
N ASP A 255 1.98 -2.71 19.53
CA ASP A 255 2.38 -1.31 19.72
C ASP A 255 3.89 -1.17 20.03
N ARG A 256 4.32 0.07 20.25
CA ARG A 256 5.70 0.41 20.57
C ARG A 256 6.24 -0.30 21.83
N SER A 257 5.39 -0.59 22.80
CA SER A 257 5.76 -1.31 24.03
C SER A 257 5.88 -2.82 23.84
N GLY A 258 5.53 -3.34 22.67
CA GLY A 258 5.45 -4.77 22.37
C GLY A 258 4.15 -5.41 22.79
N LYS A 259 3.16 -4.62 23.23
CA LYS A 259 1.85 -5.13 23.60
C LYS A 259 1.00 -5.38 22.38
N GLN A 260 0.34 -6.55 22.33
CA GLN A 260 -0.64 -6.84 21.30
C GLN A 260 -1.89 -5.98 21.49
N VAL A 261 -2.17 -5.10 20.54
CA VAL A 261 -3.31 -4.17 20.59
C VAL A 261 -4.46 -4.60 19.70
N ARG A 262 -4.20 -5.46 18.71
CA ARG A 262 -5.19 -6.01 17.80
C ARG A 262 -4.87 -7.46 17.47
N SER A 263 -5.92 -8.26 17.27
CA SER A 263 -5.79 -9.60 16.69
C SER A 263 -6.96 -9.88 15.75
N PHE A 264 -6.71 -10.75 14.77
CA PHE A 264 -7.66 -11.08 13.72
C PHE A 264 -7.65 -12.58 13.49
N THR A 265 -8.84 -13.16 13.28
CA THR A 265 -9.03 -14.57 12.98
C THR A 265 -9.75 -14.72 11.65
N TYR A 266 -9.34 -15.70 10.88
CA TYR A 266 -9.83 -15.90 9.50
C TYR A 266 -10.51 -17.25 9.35
N ASP A 267 -11.37 -17.34 8.32
CA ASP A 267 -12.06 -18.56 7.95
C ASP A 267 -11.05 -19.64 7.51
N ASP A 268 -11.27 -20.88 7.95
CA ASP A 268 -10.38 -22.00 7.61
C ASP A 268 -10.42 -22.36 6.12
N LYS A 269 -11.55 -22.13 5.46
CA LYS A 269 -11.77 -22.49 4.06
C LYS A 269 -11.41 -21.34 3.11
N TYR A 270 -11.76 -20.12 3.48
CA TYR A 270 -11.60 -18.93 2.62
C TYR A 270 -10.47 -18.04 3.16
N ARG A 271 -9.28 -18.17 2.57
CA ARG A 271 -8.11 -17.37 2.95
C ARG A 271 -8.42 -15.87 2.84
N GLY A 272 -8.10 -15.11 3.88
CA GLY A 272 -8.30 -13.67 3.95
C GLY A 272 -9.70 -13.23 4.39
N ARG A 273 -10.64 -14.16 4.60
CA ARG A 273 -11.98 -13.83 5.10
C ARG A 273 -11.94 -13.74 6.63
N MET A 274 -12.05 -12.54 7.16
CA MET A 274 -12.03 -12.32 8.61
C MET A 274 -13.33 -12.81 9.27
N VAL A 275 -13.21 -13.66 10.26
CA VAL A 275 -14.36 -14.16 11.05
C VAL A 275 -14.43 -13.55 12.44
N ALA A 276 -13.33 -13.00 12.95
CA ALA A 276 -13.32 -12.33 14.24
C ALA A 276 -12.18 -11.31 14.31
N HIS A 277 -12.41 -10.26 15.11
CA HIS A 277 -11.32 -9.39 15.50
C HIS A 277 -11.46 -9.00 16.98
N HIS A 278 -10.33 -8.69 17.59
CA HIS A 278 -10.24 -8.28 18.97
C HIS A 278 -9.33 -7.06 19.10
N ARG A 279 -9.79 -6.09 19.87
CA ARG A 279 -9.01 -4.93 20.29
C ARG A 279 -8.75 -5.04 21.79
N ALA A 280 -7.53 -4.76 22.23
CA ALA A 280 -7.15 -4.81 23.64
C ALA A 280 -8.11 -4.00 24.52
N GLY A 281 -8.64 -4.62 25.57
CA GLY A 281 -9.60 -4.00 26.47
C GLY A 281 -11.05 -3.95 25.96
N ARG A 282 -11.34 -4.56 24.82
CA ARG A 282 -12.69 -4.61 24.23
C ARG A 282 -13.14 -6.06 24.01
N PRO A 283 -14.47 -6.33 23.96
CA PRO A 283 -14.97 -7.65 23.59
C PRO A 283 -14.59 -8.03 22.17
N GLU A 284 -14.46 -9.34 21.91
CA GLU A 284 -14.27 -9.85 20.58
C GLU A 284 -15.51 -9.63 19.72
N ILE A 285 -15.32 -9.22 18.45
CA ILE A 285 -16.38 -9.06 17.46
C ILE A 285 -16.25 -10.21 16.46
N ARG A 286 -17.35 -10.92 16.20
CA ARG A 286 -17.41 -12.02 15.25
C ARG A 286 -18.28 -11.68 14.06
N TYR A 287 -17.92 -12.22 12.90
CA TYR A 287 -18.60 -12.00 11.63
C TYR A 287 -19.14 -13.30 11.06
N ARG A 288 -20.34 -13.23 10.49
CA ARG A 288 -20.92 -14.29 9.68
C ARG A 288 -21.10 -13.78 8.25
N TYR A 289 -21.01 -14.69 7.30
CA TYR A 289 -21.08 -14.36 5.87
C TYR A 289 -22.14 -15.20 5.18
N ASP A 290 -22.78 -14.59 4.17
CA ASP A 290 -23.64 -15.32 3.23
C ASP A 290 -22.80 -16.03 2.15
N SER A 291 -23.47 -16.69 1.19
CA SER A 291 -22.81 -17.38 0.08
C SER A 291 -22.02 -16.46 -0.85
N ASP A 292 -22.36 -15.16 -0.88
CA ASP A 292 -21.69 -14.15 -1.70
C ASP A 292 -20.52 -13.46 -0.99
N GLY A 293 -20.22 -13.85 0.26
CA GLY A 293 -19.16 -13.26 1.07
C GLY A 293 -19.52 -11.90 1.67
N ARG A 294 -20.81 -11.62 1.84
CA ARG A 294 -21.30 -10.41 2.52
C ARG A 294 -21.55 -10.71 3.99
N VAL A 295 -21.26 -9.73 4.84
CA VAL A 295 -21.54 -9.83 6.28
C VAL A 295 -23.05 -9.84 6.52
N THR A 296 -23.51 -10.81 7.30
CA THR A 296 -24.92 -10.96 7.70
C THR A 296 -25.13 -10.62 9.16
#